data_86421d66eb9409fbf08ac8c16bae0112
#
_entry.id   86421d66eb9409fbf08ac8c16bae0112
#
_cell.length_a   1.000
_cell.length_b   1.000
_cell.length_c   1.000
_cell.angle_alpha   90.00
_cell.angle_beta   90.00
_cell.angle_gamma   90.00
#
_symmetry.space_group_name_H-M   'P 1'
#
loop_
_entity.id
_entity.type
_entity.pdbx_description
1 polymer ?
#
loop_
_entity_poly.entity_id
_entity_poly.type
_entity_poly.pdbx_seq_one_letter_code
_entity_poly.pdbx_strand_id
1 'polypeptide(L)'
;RVGHEFQPLVPPRGSVEAHVQAAAPACRVVAAFHHLPAKELGHLGDPIDSDVLICSDDKAAIETVSEMVRRIPGCRPLDSGELSNATAIEAFTAVLLQLNVRYKTRVAPKLNGIKGDPRA
;
A
#
# COMPACT_ATOMS: atom_id res chain seq x y z
N ARG A 1 17.81 5.79 3.03
CA ARG A 1 18.60 4.56 3.03
C ARG A 1 19.76 4.67 4.00
N VAL A 2 19.90 3.69 4.85
CA VAL A 2 20.99 3.61 5.83
C VAL A 2 21.82 2.37 5.51
N GLY A 3 23.12 2.56 5.22
CA GLY A 3 23.99 1.47 4.82
C GLY A 3 23.47 0.79 3.55
N HIS A 4 23.35 -0.54 3.58
CA HIS A 4 22.84 -1.34 2.47
C HIS A 4 21.37 -1.72 2.64
N GLU A 5 20.71 -1.20 3.65
CA GLU A 5 19.32 -1.52 3.95
C GLU A 5 18.47 -0.26 3.98
N PHE A 6 17.21 -0.43 3.55
CA PHE A 6 16.22 0.63 3.65
C PHE A 6 15.59 0.58 5.03
N GLN A 7 15.60 1.70 5.74
CA GLN A 7 14.99 1.80 7.05
C GLN A 7 13.94 2.92 7.04
N PRO A 8 12.72 2.64 7.52
CA PRO A 8 11.70 3.68 7.56
C PRO A 8 11.97 4.70 8.66
N LEU A 9 11.62 5.94 8.38
CA LEU A 9 11.57 7.00 9.38
C LEU A 9 10.13 7.12 9.87
N VAL A 10 9.95 7.09 11.19
CA VAL A 10 8.63 7.16 11.79
C VAL A 10 8.38 8.58 12.29
N PRO A 11 7.46 9.34 11.68
CA PRO A 11 7.14 10.70 12.14
C PRO A 11 6.33 10.66 13.44
N PRO A 12 6.24 11.80 14.16
CA PRO A 12 5.58 11.86 15.47
C PRO A 12 4.12 11.39 15.50
N ARG A 13 3.41 11.47 14.38
CA ARG A 13 2.00 11.06 14.28
C ARG A 13 1.83 9.63 13.77
N GLY A 14 2.89 8.85 13.73
CA GLY A 14 2.86 7.45 13.35
C GLY A 14 3.17 7.18 11.89
N SER A 15 2.63 7.98 10.97
CA SER A 15 2.91 7.84 9.53
C SER A 15 2.91 9.19 8.86
N VAL A 16 3.52 9.27 7.68
CA VAL A 16 3.51 10.48 6.86
C VAL A 16 2.07 10.84 6.51
N GLU A 17 1.27 9.85 6.14
CA GLU A 17 -0.13 10.03 5.77
C GLU A 17 -0.97 10.55 6.93
N ALA A 18 -0.73 10.06 8.14
CA ALA A 18 -1.43 10.56 9.33
C ALA A 18 -1.04 12.01 9.61
N HIS A 19 0.21 12.37 9.37
CA HIS A 19 0.69 13.73 9.51
C HIS A 19 0.01 14.66 8.50
N VAL A 20 -0.13 14.21 7.24
CA VAL A 20 -0.84 14.94 6.20
C VAL A 20 -2.30 15.13 6.58
N GLN A 21 -2.96 14.09 7.11
CA GLN A 21 -4.35 14.19 7.53
C GLN A 21 -4.55 15.22 8.63
N ALA A 22 -3.62 15.30 9.58
CA ALA A 22 -3.68 16.28 10.66
C ALA A 22 -3.50 17.71 10.13
N ALA A 23 -2.69 17.91 9.09
CA ALA A 23 -2.48 19.20 8.46
C ALA A 23 -3.64 19.61 7.56
N ALA A 24 -4.43 18.66 7.06
CA ALA A 24 -5.55 18.91 6.16
C ALA A 24 -6.81 18.20 6.65
N PRO A 25 -7.39 18.63 7.77
CA PRO A 25 -8.50 17.89 8.40
C PRO A 25 -9.79 17.86 7.58
N ALA A 26 -9.94 18.75 6.60
CA ALA A 26 -11.10 18.75 5.71
C ALA A 26 -10.97 17.72 4.58
N CYS A 27 -9.79 17.15 4.38
CA CYS A 27 -9.53 16.15 3.36
C CYS A 27 -9.66 14.75 3.96
N ARG A 28 -10.02 13.77 3.10
CA ARG A 28 -10.04 12.36 3.47
C ARG A 28 -8.80 11.72 2.88
N VAL A 29 -7.80 11.46 3.73
CA VAL A 29 -6.52 10.92 3.29
C VAL A 29 -6.58 9.40 3.27
N VAL A 30 -6.09 8.82 2.18
CA VAL A 30 -6.02 7.36 2.01
C VAL A 30 -4.59 7.00 1.63
N ALA A 31 -4.03 6.01 2.32
CA ALA A 31 -2.73 5.45 1.99
C ALA A 31 -2.94 4.15 1.22
N ALA A 32 -2.33 4.05 0.04
CA ALA A 32 -2.47 2.87 -0.82
C ALA A 32 -1.28 2.76 -1.77
N PHE A 33 -1.16 1.59 -2.44
CA PHE A 33 -0.18 1.35 -3.50
C PHE A 33 1.29 1.39 -3.08
N HIS A 34 1.60 1.31 -1.79
CA HIS A 34 2.97 1.37 -1.28
C HIS A 34 3.86 0.26 -1.84
N HIS A 35 3.29 -0.90 -2.15
CA HIS A 35 4.05 -2.09 -2.51
C HIS A 35 4.13 -2.34 -4.01
N LEU A 36 3.35 -1.64 -4.81
CA LEU A 36 3.32 -1.93 -6.24
C LEU A 36 4.54 -1.32 -6.93
N PRO A 37 5.27 -2.10 -7.74
CA PRO A 37 6.37 -1.55 -8.52
C PRO A 37 5.85 -0.52 -9.52
N ALA A 38 6.39 0.70 -9.47
CA ALA A 38 5.90 1.80 -10.33
C ALA A 38 5.99 1.46 -11.81
N LYS A 39 7.01 0.73 -12.21
CA LYS A 39 7.18 0.32 -13.61
C LYS A 39 6.09 -0.62 -14.07
N GLU A 40 5.64 -1.52 -13.18
CA GLU A 40 4.58 -2.46 -13.51
C GLU A 40 3.24 -1.75 -13.70
N LEU A 41 3.00 -0.69 -12.93
CA LEU A 41 1.79 0.12 -13.07
C LEU A 41 1.72 0.84 -14.42
N GLY A 42 2.87 1.08 -15.03
CA GLY A 42 2.96 1.71 -16.34
C GLY A 42 2.77 0.77 -17.53
N HIS A 43 2.74 -0.55 -17.28
CA HIS A 43 2.59 -1.54 -18.35
C HIS A 43 1.11 -1.86 -18.55
N LEU A 44 0.50 -1.20 -19.53
CA LEU A 44 -0.90 -1.42 -19.86
C LEU A 44 -1.09 -2.82 -20.46
N GLY A 45 -2.11 -3.51 -20.01
CA GLY A 45 -2.46 -4.82 -20.53
C GLY A 45 -1.86 -6.00 -19.79
N ASP A 46 -0.79 -5.82 -19.04
CA ASP A 46 -0.22 -6.88 -18.22
C ASP A 46 -0.81 -6.82 -16.81
N PRO A 47 -1.44 -7.89 -16.32
CA PRO A 47 -1.99 -7.88 -14.98
C PRO A 47 -0.88 -7.84 -13.92
N ILE A 48 -1.12 -7.05 -12.86
CA ILE A 48 -0.26 -7.06 -11.67
C ILE A 48 -0.95 -7.97 -10.66
N ASP A 49 -0.36 -9.12 -10.37
CA ASP A 49 -0.91 -10.05 -9.39
C ASP A 49 -0.46 -9.63 -8.00
N SER A 50 -1.22 -8.75 -7.37
CA SER A 50 -0.84 -8.17 -6.09
C SER A 50 -2.04 -7.80 -5.24
N ASP A 51 -1.86 -7.87 -3.93
CA ASP A 51 -2.77 -7.28 -2.97
C ASP A 51 -2.37 -5.83 -2.74
N VAL A 52 -3.37 -4.95 -2.65
CA VAL A 52 -3.17 -3.53 -2.38
C VAL A 52 -3.72 -3.23 -0.99
N LEU A 53 -2.82 -2.93 -0.06
CA LEU A 53 -3.20 -2.61 1.31
C LEU A 53 -3.62 -1.15 1.40
N ILE A 54 -4.81 -0.91 1.92
CA ILE A 54 -5.42 0.43 1.96
C ILE A 54 -5.70 0.81 3.40
N CYS A 55 -5.22 1.98 3.81
CA CYS A 55 -5.47 2.53 5.14
C CYS A 55 -6.11 3.90 5.04
N SER A 56 -7.11 4.15 5.87
CA SER A 56 -7.71 5.47 6.04
C SER A 56 -8.51 5.49 7.33
N ASP A 57 -8.72 6.68 7.87
CA ASP A 57 -9.63 6.87 9.00
C ASP A 57 -11.09 6.99 8.54
N ASP A 58 -11.31 7.12 7.24
CA ASP A 58 -12.64 7.24 6.64
C ASP A 58 -12.98 5.98 5.84
N LYS A 59 -13.98 5.23 6.31
CA LYS A 59 -14.39 3.97 5.67
C LYS A 59 -14.93 4.19 4.26
N ALA A 60 -15.63 5.29 4.02
CA ALA A 60 -16.15 5.59 2.69
C ALA A 60 -15.02 5.88 1.71
N ALA A 61 -13.94 6.50 2.17
CA ALA A 61 -12.75 6.74 1.34
C ALA A 61 -12.04 5.42 0.99
N ILE A 62 -11.92 4.49 1.95
CA ILE A 62 -11.38 3.15 1.68
C ILE A 62 -12.20 2.48 0.59
N GLU A 63 -13.50 2.60 0.67
CA GLU A 63 -14.44 2.01 -0.28
C GLU A 63 -14.22 2.56 -1.69
N THR A 64 -14.11 3.88 -1.79
CA THR A 64 -13.88 4.56 -3.07
C THR A 64 -12.58 4.10 -3.72
N VAL A 65 -11.50 4.07 -2.94
CA VAL A 65 -10.19 3.63 -3.45
C VAL A 65 -10.21 2.14 -3.79
N SER A 66 -10.91 1.32 -2.99
CA SER A 66 -11.05 -0.11 -3.27
C SER A 66 -11.70 -0.37 -4.63
N GLU A 67 -12.71 0.42 -4.99
CA GLU A 67 -13.34 0.32 -6.31
C GLU A 67 -12.35 0.64 -7.43
N MET A 68 -11.49 1.63 -7.22
CA MET A 68 -10.45 1.96 -8.19
C MET A 68 -9.46 0.82 -8.35
N VAL A 69 -9.06 0.20 -7.22
CA VAL A 69 -8.11 -0.93 -7.24
C VAL A 69 -8.69 -2.11 -8.00
N ARG A 70 -9.99 -2.39 -7.83
CA ARG A 70 -10.65 -3.51 -8.52
C ARG A 70 -10.62 -3.36 -10.04
N ARG A 71 -10.46 -2.15 -10.54
CA ARG A 71 -10.36 -1.88 -11.98
C ARG A 71 -8.98 -2.17 -12.55
N ILE A 72 -7.99 -2.38 -11.69
CA ILE A 72 -6.65 -2.75 -12.13
C ILE A 72 -6.57 -4.27 -12.18
N PRO A 73 -6.35 -4.88 -13.37
CA PRO A 73 -6.32 -6.34 -13.49
C PRO A 73 -5.28 -6.96 -12.58
N GLY A 74 -5.69 -7.96 -11.81
CA GLY A 74 -4.80 -8.69 -10.90
C GLY A 74 -4.61 -8.04 -9.53
N CYS A 75 -5.12 -6.84 -9.30
CA CYS A 75 -5.02 -6.17 -8.01
C CYS A 75 -6.25 -6.46 -7.15
N ARG A 76 -6.02 -6.77 -5.89
CA ARG A 76 -7.08 -7.03 -4.92
C ARG A 76 -6.97 -6.02 -3.77
N PRO A 77 -8.03 -5.22 -3.50
CA PRO A 77 -7.98 -4.27 -2.40
C PRO A 77 -8.19 -4.99 -1.06
N LEU A 78 -7.42 -4.59 -0.06
CA LEU A 78 -7.56 -5.08 1.31
C LEU A 78 -7.62 -3.88 2.25
N ASP A 79 -8.70 -3.80 3.02
CA ASP A 79 -8.83 -2.79 4.07
C ASP A 79 -7.84 -3.15 5.19
N SER A 80 -6.87 -2.29 5.41
CA SER A 80 -5.82 -2.51 6.40
C SER A 80 -5.97 -1.60 7.63
N GLY A 81 -7.12 -0.98 7.77
CA GLY A 81 -7.49 -0.24 8.98
C GLY A 81 -7.18 1.24 8.93
N GLU A 82 -6.88 1.79 10.10
CA GLU A 82 -6.68 3.21 10.28
C GLU A 82 -5.43 3.72 9.57
N LEU A 83 -5.41 5.03 9.29
CA LEU A 83 -4.32 5.67 8.58
C LEU A 83 -2.97 5.50 9.29
N SER A 84 -2.96 5.45 10.63
CA SER A 84 -1.73 5.23 11.40
C SER A 84 -1.08 3.87 11.09
N ASN A 85 -1.83 2.89 10.61
CA ASN A 85 -1.29 1.59 10.21
C ASN A 85 -0.40 1.68 8.97
N ALA A 86 -0.44 2.79 8.24
CA ALA A 86 0.43 2.99 7.07
C ALA A 86 1.91 2.93 7.43
N THR A 87 2.28 3.25 8.68
CA THR A 87 3.67 3.13 9.15
C THR A 87 4.18 1.69 9.01
N ALA A 88 3.38 0.72 9.47
CA ALA A 88 3.77 -0.69 9.36
C ALA A 88 3.83 -1.14 7.90
N ILE A 89 2.94 -0.63 7.06
CA ILE A 89 2.94 -0.94 5.62
C ILE A 89 4.17 -0.36 4.95
N GLU A 90 4.57 0.85 5.31
CA GLU A 90 5.79 1.47 4.80
C GLU A 90 7.04 0.67 5.20
N ALA A 91 7.08 0.18 6.44
CA ALA A 91 8.17 -0.68 6.92
C ALA A 91 8.21 -2.00 6.12
N PHE A 92 7.06 -2.57 5.83
CA PHE A 92 6.97 -3.77 5.00
C PHE A 92 7.47 -3.50 3.58
N THR A 93 7.18 -2.32 3.04
CA THR A 93 7.69 -1.91 1.73
C THR A 93 9.22 -1.91 1.70
N ALA A 94 9.87 -1.47 2.78
CA ALA A 94 11.32 -1.52 2.89
C ALA A 94 11.85 -2.95 2.76
N VAL A 95 11.16 -3.92 3.34
CA VAL A 95 11.52 -5.35 3.21
C VAL A 95 11.38 -5.80 1.76
N LEU A 96 10.30 -5.40 1.08
CA LEU A 96 10.11 -5.76 -0.32
C LEU A 96 11.23 -5.20 -1.20
N LEU A 97 11.69 -3.97 -0.93
CA LEU A 97 12.80 -3.37 -1.67
C LEU A 97 14.09 -4.17 -1.45
N GLN A 98 14.33 -4.64 -0.24
CA GLN A 98 15.48 -5.48 0.05
C GLN A 98 15.42 -6.82 -0.72
N LEU A 99 14.24 -7.41 -0.80
CA LEU A 99 14.03 -8.65 -1.55
C LEU A 99 14.24 -8.44 -3.05
N ASN A 100 13.83 -7.28 -3.58
CA ASN A 100 14.08 -6.94 -4.98
C ASN A 100 15.57 -6.95 -5.30
N VAL A 101 16.39 -6.36 -4.42
CA VAL A 101 17.84 -6.34 -4.60
C VAL A 101 18.42 -7.73 -4.46
N ARG A 102 18.01 -8.49 -3.45
CA ARG A 102 18.56 -9.82 -3.15
C ARG A 102 18.28 -10.82 -4.27
N TYR A 103 17.06 -10.82 -4.80
CA TYR A 103 16.63 -11.79 -5.80
C TYR A 103 16.61 -11.24 -7.22
N LYS A 104 17.05 -10.00 -7.41
CA LYS A 104 17.15 -9.32 -8.71
C LYS A 104 15.84 -9.36 -9.49
N THR A 105 14.77 -9.01 -8.81
CA THR A 105 13.42 -9.03 -9.37
C THR A 105 12.59 -7.90 -8.79
N ARG A 106 11.31 -7.86 -9.11
CA ARG A 106 10.35 -6.96 -8.51
C ARG A 106 9.26 -7.78 -7.88
N VAL A 107 9.22 -7.76 -6.54
CA VAL A 107 8.21 -8.51 -5.80
C VAL A 107 6.97 -7.67 -5.58
N ALA A 108 5.83 -8.35 -5.48
CA ALA A 108 4.56 -7.74 -5.09
C ALA A 108 3.90 -8.66 -4.07
N PRO A 109 3.22 -8.11 -3.05
CA PRO A 109 2.63 -8.95 -2.01
C PRO A 109 1.38 -9.66 -2.51
N LYS A 110 1.23 -10.90 -2.09
CA LYS A 110 0.04 -11.71 -2.30
C LYS A 110 -0.24 -12.47 -1.03
N LEU A 111 -1.27 -12.08 -0.28
CA LEU A 111 -1.54 -12.65 1.03
C LEU A 111 -2.47 -13.86 0.90
N ASN A 112 -1.93 -15.02 1.23
CA ASN A 112 -2.69 -16.26 1.25
C ASN A 112 -3.52 -16.32 2.53
N GLY A 113 -4.68 -16.97 2.46
CA GLY A 113 -5.56 -17.13 3.61
C GLY A 113 -6.71 -16.13 3.65
N ILE A 114 -6.59 -15.02 2.96
CA ILE A 114 -7.69 -14.07 2.81
C ILE A 114 -8.49 -14.48 1.59
N LYS A 115 -9.77 -14.79 1.79
CA LYS A 115 -10.65 -15.30 0.73
C LYS A 115 -11.23 -14.14 -0.06
N GLY A 116 -10.56 -13.78 -1.15
CA GLY A 116 -11.09 -12.80 -2.09
C GLY A 116 -11.35 -11.44 -1.46
N ASP A 117 -12.10 -10.62 -2.18
CA ASP A 117 -12.59 -9.35 -1.69
C ASP A 117 -13.94 -9.63 -1.00
N PRO A 118 -14.12 -9.23 0.28
CA PRO A 118 -15.39 -9.47 1.00
C PRO A 118 -16.60 -8.90 0.30
N ARG A 119 -16.39 -8.00 -0.66
CA ARG A 119 -17.45 -7.33 -1.39
C ARG A 119 -17.62 -7.84 -2.82
N ALA A 120 -16.79 -8.77 -3.21
CA ALA A 120 -16.90 -9.34 -4.56
C ALA A 120 -18.15 -10.21 -4.71
#